data_3c008da5071c39887739a7a8f522fad3
#
_entry.id   3c008da5071c39887739a7a8f522fad3
#
_cell.length_a   1.000
_cell.length_b   1.000
_cell.length_c   1.000
_cell.angle_alpha   90.00
_cell.angle_beta   90.00
_cell.angle_gamma   90.00
#
_symmetry.space_group_name_H-M   'P 1'
#
loop_
_entity.id
_entity.type
_entity.pdbx_description
1 polymer ?
#
loop_
_entity_poly.entity_id
_entity_poly.type
_entity_poly.pdbx_seq_one_letter_code
_entity_poly.pdbx_strand_id
1 'polypeptide(L)'
;SNLIKALVNNKPLVLLDSDLSLSELGGINEEKINVIEKLRTQKFSSMDEVVKALQQSASEITIFTSGTTGQPKKVIHSVQGLTRSVRCAERYRRQVWAYAYNPTHMAGLQVFFQAFENQNTLVNVFSLARNEVYSLIEKYSVTHISATPTFYRLLLPFEKEYSSVQRITFGGEKSDRHL
;
A
#
# COMPACT_ATOMS: atom_id res chain seq x y z
N SER A 1 -1.01 3.62 -11.99
CA SER A 1 -0.61 2.33 -11.39
C SER A 1 -1.38 1.20 -12.04
N ASN A 2 -0.72 0.06 -12.31
CA ASN A 2 -1.36 -1.14 -12.89
C ASN A 2 -2.46 -1.70 -11.97
N LEU A 3 -2.28 -1.59 -10.66
CA LEU A 3 -3.29 -1.94 -9.67
C LEU A 3 -4.63 -1.21 -9.96
N ILE A 4 -4.59 0.11 -10.02
CA ILE A 4 -5.80 0.91 -10.27
C ILE A 4 -6.41 0.59 -11.63
N LYS A 5 -5.59 0.42 -12.68
CA LYS A 5 -6.06 0.06 -14.02
C LYS A 5 -6.85 -1.26 -14.00
N ALA A 6 -6.39 -2.26 -13.27
CA ALA A 6 -7.10 -3.53 -13.15
C ALA A 6 -8.41 -3.38 -12.35
N LEU A 7 -8.36 -2.68 -11.22
CA LEU A 7 -9.53 -2.52 -10.34
C LEU A 7 -10.66 -1.74 -11.01
N VAL A 8 -10.39 -0.63 -11.70
CA VAL A 8 -11.44 0.13 -12.41
C VAL A 8 -12.01 -0.63 -13.61
N ASN A 9 -11.31 -1.66 -14.11
CA ASN A 9 -11.81 -2.57 -15.15
C ASN A 9 -12.49 -3.81 -14.57
N ASN A 10 -12.79 -3.85 -13.27
CA ASN A 10 -13.42 -5.00 -12.58
C ASN A 10 -12.66 -6.32 -12.81
N LYS A 11 -11.32 -6.27 -12.79
CA LYS A 11 -10.48 -7.46 -12.94
C LYS A 11 -9.94 -7.90 -11.59
N PRO A 12 -10.11 -9.19 -11.25
CA PRO A 12 -9.50 -9.73 -10.05
C PRO A 12 -7.96 -9.67 -10.16
N LEU A 13 -7.31 -9.46 -9.04
CA LEU A 13 -5.86 -9.35 -8.93
C LEU A 13 -5.33 -10.36 -7.93
N VAL A 14 -4.16 -10.91 -8.25
CA VAL A 14 -3.34 -11.65 -7.31
C VAL A 14 -2.06 -10.84 -7.10
N LEU A 15 -1.82 -10.42 -5.88
CA LEU A 15 -0.58 -9.72 -5.52
C LEU A 15 0.40 -10.73 -4.95
N LEU A 16 1.55 -10.84 -5.57
CA LEU A 16 2.62 -11.74 -5.17
C LEU A 16 3.75 -10.94 -4.55
N ASP A 17 4.20 -11.38 -3.39
CA ASP A 17 5.43 -10.89 -2.78
C ASP A 17 6.63 -11.50 -3.51
N SER A 18 7.68 -10.70 -3.73
CA SER A 18 8.94 -11.18 -4.31
C SER A 18 9.61 -12.27 -3.47
N ASP A 19 9.31 -12.32 -2.19
CA ASP A 19 9.88 -13.29 -1.26
C ASP A 19 9.18 -14.65 -1.28
N LEU A 20 8.03 -14.75 -2.00
CA LEU A 20 7.29 -16.00 -2.16
C LEU A 20 7.74 -16.73 -3.43
N SER A 21 8.13 -18.00 -3.28
CA SER A 21 8.36 -18.84 -4.45
C SER A 21 7.04 -19.30 -5.07
N LEU A 22 6.95 -19.30 -6.39
CA LEU A 22 5.75 -19.74 -7.11
C LEU A 22 5.39 -21.20 -6.84
N SER A 23 6.39 -22.04 -6.51
CA SER A 23 6.19 -23.43 -6.10
C SER A 23 5.42 -23.57 -4.78
N GLU A 24 5.53 -22.60 -3.87
CA GLU A 24 4.80 -22.59 -2.58
C GLU A 24 3.34 -22.15 -2.75
N LEU A 25 3.02 -21.50 -3.86
CA LEU A 25 1.71 -20.88 -4.09
C LEU A 25 0.69 -21.81 -4.78
N GLY A 26 1.05 -23.06 -5.05
CA GLY A 26 0.19 -24.12 -5.58
C GLY A 26 -0.87 -23.67 -6.60
N GLY A 27 -0.61 -23.86 -7.90
CA GLY A 27 -1.62 -23.63 -8.96
C GLY A 27 -1.70 -22.23 -9.54
N ILE A 28 -0.74 -21.36 -9.28
CA ILE A 28 -0.59 -20.10 -10.02
C ILE A 28 0.12 -20.40 -11.33
N ASN A 29 -0.56 -20.13 -12.44
CA ASN A 29 0.03 -20.28 -13.76
C ASN A 29 0.94 -19.07 -14.05
N GLU A 30 2.24 -19.29 -14.18
CA GLU A 30 3.25 -18.26 -14.49
C GLU A 30 2.93 -17.49 -15.77
N GLU A 31 2.32 -18.11 -16.77
CA GLU A 31 1.92 -17.46 -18.02
C GLU A 31 0.87 -16.36 -17.81
N LYS A 32 0.16 -16.36 -16.68
CA LYS A 32 -0.84 -15.36 -16.31
C LYS A 32 -0.28 -14.19 -15.48
N ILE A 33 1.00 -14.26 -15.11
CA ILE A 33 1.66 -13.20 -14.38
C ILE A 33 1.93 -12.03 -15.33
N ASN A 34 1.51 -10.82 -14.99
CA ASN A 34 1.72 -9.58 -15.76
C ASN A 34 0.86 -9.37 -17.02
N VAL A 35 -0.35 -9.92 -17.09
CA VAL A 35 -1.27 -9.72 -18.23
C VAL A 35 -1.95 -8.33 -18.24
N ILE A 36 -1.58 -7.41 -17.34
CA ILE A 36 -2.22 -6.08 -17.16
C ILE A 36 -2.10 -5.18 -18.41
N GLU A 37 -1.10 -5.39 -19.24
CA GLU A 37 -0.92 -4.62 -20.49
C GLU A 37 -2.10 -4.73 -21.47
N LYS A 38 -2.83 -5.85 -21.42
CA LYS A 38 -4.01 -6.10 -22.28
C LYS A 38 -5.30 -5.44 -21.79
N LEU A 39 -5.28 -4.80 -20.62
CA LEU A 39 -6.47 -4.13 -20.10
C LEU A 39 -6.74 -2.84 -20.86
N ARG A 40 -8.01 -2.62 -21.17
CA ARG A 40 -8.45 -1.35 -21.79
C ARG A 40 -8.09 -0.18 -20.89
N THR A 41 -7.57 0.88 -21.49
CA THR A 41 -7.38 2.14 -20.78
C THR A 41 -8.70 2.88 -20.77
N GLN A 42 -9.34 2.97 -19.62
CA GLN A 42 -10.48 3.87 -19.44
C GLN A 42 -10.00 5.31 -19.41
N LYS A 43 -10.74 6.21 -20.06
CA LYS A 43 -10.47 7.65 -20.01
C LYS A 43 -11.30 8.25 -18.89
N PHE A 44 -10.65 8.98 -18.01
CA PHE A 44 -11.26 9.74 -16.92
C PHE A 44 -10.91 11.21 -17.09
N SER A 45 -11.85 12.08 -16.79
CA SER A 45 -11.67 13.53 -16.89
C SER A 45 -11.04 14.12 -15.64
N SER A 46 -11.13 13.40 -14.51
CA SER A 46 -10.60 13.85 -13.22
C SER A 46 -10.20 12.68 -12.32
N MET A 47 -9.42 12.98 -11.28
CA MET A 47 -9.10 11.99 -10.24
C MET A 47 -10.35 11.58 -9.43
N ASP A 48 -11.33 12.47 -9.25
CA ASP A 48 -12.58 12.13 -8.57
C ASP A 48 -13.36 11.03 -9.31
N GLU A 49 -13.35 11.06 -10.65
CA GLU A 49 -13.95 9.98 -11.45
C GLU A 49 -13.21 8.65 -11.26
N VAL A 50 -11.88 8.67 -11.18
CA VAL A 50 -11.08 7.46 -10.93
C VAL A 50 -11.38 6.89 -9.55
N VAL A 51 -11.43 7.74 -8.51
CA VAL A 51 -11.77 7.33 -7.15
C VAL A 51 -13.19 6.74 -7.11
N LYS A 52 -14.15 7.39 -7.76
CA LYS A 52 -15.53 6.88 -7.82
C LYS A 52 -15.62 5.52 -8.54
N ALA A 53 -14.92 5.35 -9.65
CA ALA A 53 -14.86 4.09 -10.38
C ALA A 53 -14.22 2.98 -9.51
N LEU A 54 -13.17 3.31 -8.74
CA LEU A 54 -12.54 2.39 -7.80
C LEU A 54 -13.53 1.95 -6.71
N GLN A 55 -14.23 2.88 -6.09
CA GLN A 55 -15.21 2.61 -5.03
C GLN A 55 -16.38 1.74 -5.51
N GLN A 56 -16.70 1.81 -6.79
CA GLN A 56 -17.75 0.99 -7.44
C GLN A 56 -17.20 -0.34 -7.98
N SER A 57 -15.90 -0.58 -7.87
CA SER A 57 -15.28 -1.79 -8.41
C SER A 57 -15.76 -3.04 -7.67
N ALA A 58 -16.17 -4.04 -8.46
CA ALA A 58 -16.49 -5.39 -7.99
C ALA A 58 -15.25 -6.31 -7.95
N SER A 59 -14.04 -5.76 -8.14
CA SER A 59 -12.81 -6.54 -8.15
C SER A 59 -12.49 -7.15 -6.80
N GLU A 60 -11.85 -8.29 -6.86
CA GLU A 60 -11.23 -8.96 -5.72
C GLU A 60 -9.70 -8.85 -5.81
N ILE A 61 -9.08 -8.67 -4.65
CA ILE A 61 -7.63 -8.67 -4.49
C ILE A 61 -7.26 -9.86 -3.62
N THR A 62 -6.49 -10.76 -4.19
CA THR A 62 -5.89 -11.88 -3.46
C THR A 62 -4.51 -11.47 -2.96
N ILE A 63 -4.27 -11.67 -1.68
CA ILE A 63 -2.94 -11.56 -1.05
C ILE A 63 -2.59 -12.86 -0.35
N PHE A 64 -1.30 -13.06 -0.09
CA PHE A 64 -0.82 -14.18 0.69
C PHE A 64 -0.27 -13.69 2.02
N THR A 65 -0.57 -14.42 3.08
CA THR A 65 -0.07 -14.14 4.42
C THR A 65 0.74 -15.32 4.92
N SER A 66 1.75 -15.07 5.76
CA SER A 66 2.50 -16.14 6.42
C SER A 66 1.56 -16.99 7.27
N GLY A 67 1.32 -18.22 6.83
CA GLY A 67 0.54 -19.19 7.61
C GLY A 67 1.35 -19.68 8.83
N THR A 68 0.66 -19.93 9.94
CA THR A 68 1.27 -20.54 11.14
C THR A 68 1.82 -21.97 10.89
N THR A 69 1.42 -22.58 9.78
CA THR A 69 1.84 -23.93 9.34
C THR A 69 3.00 -23.91 8.35
N GLY A 70 3.59 -22.74 8.07
CA GLY A 70 4.70 -22.57 7.13
C GLY A 70 4.29 -22.40 5.66
N GLN A 71 3.05 -22.74 5.29
CA GLN A 71 2.55 -22.46 3.92
C GLN A 71 1.80 -21.14 3.86
N PRO A 72 2.00 -20.34 2.78
CA PRO A 72 1.30 -19.08 2.60
C PRO A 72 -0.21 -19.29 2.50
N LYS A 73 -0.97 -18.56 3.32
CA LYS A 73 -2.43 -18.60 3.31
C LYS A 73 -2.96 -17.58 2.30
N LYS A 74 -3.75 -18.05 1.33
CA LYS A 74 -4.47 -17.21 0.38
C LYS A 74 -5.64 -16.50 1.08
N VAL A 75 -5.70 -15.17 0.96
CA VAL A 75 -6.81 -14.34 1.49
C VAL A 75 -7.34 -13.45 0.38
N ILE A 76 -8.65 -13.47 0.20
CA ILE A 76 -9.35 -12.70 -0.84
C ILE A 76 -10.08 -11.54 -0.18
N HIS A 77 -9.87 -10.33 -0.69
CA HIS A 77 -10.50 -9.11 -0.24
C HIS A 77 -11.25 -8.43 -1.38
N SER A 78 -12.47 -7.96 -1.14
CA SER A 78 -13.11 -7.01 -2.05
C SER A 78 -12.51 -5.61 -1.89
N VAL A 79 -12.58 -4.79 -2.93
CA VAL A 79 -12.17 -3.38 -2.85
C VAL A 79 -12.94 -2.67 -1.73
N GLN A 80 -14.27 -2.87 -1.63
CA GLN A 80 -15.09 -2.29 -0.58
C GLN A 80 -14.65 -2.74 0.83
N GLY A 81 -14.22 -4.01 0.98
CA GLY A 81 -13.68 -4.52 2.25
C GLY A 81 -12.39 -3.82 2.67
N LEU A 82 -11.50 -3.56 1.70
CA LEU A 82 -10.22 -2.87 1.93
C LEU A 82 -10.39 -1.38 2.21
N THR A 83 -11.36 -0.74 1.57
CA THR A 83 -11.58 0.72 1.65
C THR A 83 -12.57 1.12 2.75
N ARG A 84 -13.27 0.17 3.38
CA ARG A 84 -14.31 0.45 4.40
C ARG A 84 -13.84 1.35 5.56
N SER A 85 -12.56 1.33 5.89
CA SER A 85 -11.96 2.14 6.96
C SER A 85 -11.37 3.46 6.46
N VAL A 86 -11.34 3.68 5.15
CA VAL A 86 -10.83 4.91 4.54
C VAL A 86 -11.73 6.07 4.96
N ARG A 87 -11.09 7.13 5.45
CA ARG A 87 -11.78 8.36 5.81
C ARG A 87 -11.51 9.41 4.75
N CYS A 88 -12.55 9.82 4.05
CA CYS A 88 -12.48 10.87 3.03
C CYS A 88 -13.07 12.16 3.59
N ALA A 89 -12.26 13.22 3.62
CA ALA A 89 -12.69 14.58 3.93
C ALA A 89 -11.62 15.58 3.46
N GLU A 90 -11.96 16.86 3.32
CA GLU A 90 -11.00 17.89 2.90
C GLU A 90 -9.76 17.94 3.82
N ARG A 91 -9.92 17.77 5.13
CA ARG A 91 -8.81 17.71 6.08
C ARG A 91 -7.82 16.56 5.89
N TYR A 92 -8.16 15.55 5.09
CA TYR A 92 -7.30 14.40 4.78
C TYR A 92 -6.65 14.52 3.40
N ARG A 93 -6.95 15.58 2.65
CA ARG A 93 -6.31 15.88 1.38
C ARG A 93 -4.98 16.61 1.58
N ARG A 94 -4.20 16.71 0.50
CA ARG A 94 -2.92 17.45 0.46
C ARG A 94 -1.87 16.91 1.42
N GLN A 95 -2.00 15.66 1.82
CA GLN A 95 -1.02 14.98 2.65
C GLN A 95 0.03 14.31 1.78
N VAL A 96 1.24 14.19 2.32
CA VAL A 96 2.33 13.44 1.71
C VAL A 96 2.66 12.28 2.63
N TRP A 97 2.40 11.07 2.15
CA TRP A 97 2.55 9.84 2.93
C TRP A 97 3.84 9.11 2.58
N ALA A 98 4.64 8.77 3.56
CA ALA A 98 5.67 7.76 3.39
C ALA A 98 5.03 6.38 3.31
N TYR A 99 5.24 5.69 2.19
CA TYR A 99 4.72 4.36 1.94
C TYR A 99 5.77 3.33 2.35
N ALA A 100 5.70 2.89 3.61
CA ALA A 100 6.71 2.09 4.29
C ALA A 100 6.36 0.60 4.43
N TYR A 101 5.13 0.22 4.12
CA TYR A 101 4.70 -1.18 4.13
C TYR A 101 4.96 -1.86 2.79
N ASN A 102 5.12 -3.18 2.83
CA ASN A 102 5.11 -3.99 1.63
C ASN A 102 3.78 -3.79 0.87
N PRO A 103 3.81 -3.40 -0.43
CA PRO A 103 2.62 -3.13 -1.24
C PRO A 103 1.69 -4.33 -1.42
N THR A 104 2.19 -5.55 -1.24
CA THR A 104 1.42 -6.78 -1.40
C THR A 104 0.74 -7.25 -0.12
N HIS A 105 0.99 -6.55 1.01
CA HIS A 105 0.42 -6.87 2.30
C HIS A 105 -0.80 -5.99 2.63
N MET A 106 -1.64 -6.49 3.54
CA MET A 106 -2.88 -5.80 3.97
C MET A 106 -2.62 -4.36 4.44
N ALA A 107 -1.60 -4.14 5.29
CA ALA A 107 -1.27 -2.82 5.81
C ALA A 107 -0.83 -1.86 4.68
N GLY A 108 -0.05 -2.35 3.71
CA GLY A 108 0.33 -1.59 2.53
C GLY A 108 -0.89 -1.18 1.70
N LEU A 109 -1.79 -2.11 1.43
CA LEU A 109 -3.03 -1.81 0.70
C LEU A 109 -3.90 -0.78 1.43
N GLN A 110 -4.03 -0.87 2.76
CA GLN A 110 -4.80 0.10 3.54
C GLN A 110 -4.23 1.52 3.46
N VAL A 111 -2.90 1.67 3.59
CA VAL A 111 -2.23 2.97 3.43
C VAL A 111 -2.38 3.48 2.00
N PHE A 112 -2.23 2.60 1.01
CA PHE A 112 -2.41 2.95 -0.39
C PHE A 112 -3.81 3.51 -0.65
N PHE A 113 -4.88 2.82 -0.24
CA PHE A 113 -6.25 3.28 -0.47
C PHE A 113 -6.57 4.54 0.32
N GLN A 114 -6.10 4.66 1.59
CA GLN A 114 -6.26 5.88 2.37
C GLN A 114 -5.66 7.10 1.66
N ALA A 115 -4.49 6.96 1.10
CA ALA A 115 -3.84 8.04 0.37
C ALA A 115 -4.50 8.28 -1.00
N PHE A 116 -4.80 7.21 -1.74
CA PHE A 116 -5.34 7.31 -3.09
C PHE A 116 -6.73 7.96 -3.13
N GLU A 117 -7.66 7.53 -2.28
CA GLU A 117 -9.02 8.07 -2.25
C GLU A 117 -9.07 9.54 -1.78
N ASN A 118 -8.09 9.97 -1.00
CA ASN A 118 -7.92 11.38 -0.63
C ASN A 118 -7.03 12.16 -1.60
N GLN A 119 -6.58 11.55 -2.70
CA GLN A 119 -5.73 12.16 -3.73
C GLN A 119 -4.42 12.72 -3.15
N ASN A 120 -3.86 12.02 -2.19
CA ASN A 120 -2.60 12.35 -1.53
C ASN A 120 -1.39 11.85 -2.33
N THR A 121 -0.24 12.41 -2.03
CA THR A 121 1.04 11.95 -2.59
C THR A 121 1.54 10.75 -1.79
N LEU A 122 1.98 9.70 -2.48
CA LEU A 122 2.68 8.57 -1.89
C LEU A 122 4.16 8.61 -2.27
N VAL A 123 5.02 8.62 -1.29
CA VAL A 123 6.48 8.53 -1.43
C VAL A 123 6.88 7.12 -1.02
N ASN A 124 7.31 6.30 -1.97
CA ASN A 124 7.72 4.93 -1.66
C ASN A 124 9.04 4.94 -0.89
N VAL A 125 9.01 4.44 0.32
CA VAL A 125 10.18 4.26 1.20
C VAL A 125 10.35 2.80 1.64
N PHE A 126 9.53 1.88 1.11
CA PHE A 126 9.62 0.47 1.42
C PHE A 126 10.95 -0.11 0.94
N SER A 127 11.61 -0.88 1.80
CA SER A 127 12.90 -1.53 1.53
C SER A 127 14.07 -0.59 1.18
N LEU A 128 13.96 0.70 1.49
CA LEU A 128 15.05 1.65 1.30
C LEU A 128 16.00 1.70 2.51
N ALA A 129 17.25 2.06 2.25
CA ALA A 129 18.19 2.33 3.29
C ALA A 129 17.80 3.58 4.11
N ARG A 130 18.18 3.61 5.39
CA ARG A 130 17.87 4.69 6.33
C ARG A 130 18.11 6.09 5.76
N ASN A 131 19.29 6.32 5.18
CA ASN A 131 19.66 7.62 4.63
C ASN A 131 18.78 8.04 3.45
N GLU A 132 18.35 7.08 2.63
CA GLU A 132 17.43 7.34 1.52
C GLU A 132 16.05 7.73 2.04
N VAL A 133 15.57 7.04 3.09
CA VAL A 133 14.30 7.39 3.74
C VAL A 133 14.33 8.83 4.25
N TYR A 134 15.39 9.23 4.96
CA TYR A 134 15.55 10.60 5.46
C TYR A 134 15.58 11.63 4.32
N SER A 135 16.34 11.36 3.28
CA SER A 135 16.41 12.23 2.10
C SER A 135 15.04 12.43 1.44
N LEU A 136 14.22 11.36 1.37
CA LEU A 136 12.90 11.43 0.79
C LEU A 136 11.91 12.16 1.70
N ILE A 137 11.97 11.97 3.02
CA ILE A 137 11.16 12.72 3.98
C ILE A 137 11.37 14.22 3.80
N GLU A 138 12.63 14.66 3.70
CA GLU A 138 12.97 16.07 3.47
C GLU A 138 12.53 16.55 2.10
N LYS A 139 12.98 15.85 1.06
CA LYS A 139 12.76 16.24 -0.34
C LYS A 139 11.27 16.46 -0.66
N TYR A 140 10.41 15.61 -0.14
CA TYR A 140 8.97 15.66 -0.42
C TYR A 140 8.15 16.26 0.72
N SER A 141 8.80 16.76 1.78
CA SER A 141 8.10 17.31 2.96
C SER A 141 7.02 16.35 3.46
N VAL A 142 7.41 15.09 3.71
CA VAL A 142 6.48 14.05 4.16
C VAL A 142 5.76 14.49 5.41
N THR A 143 4.43 14.38 5.42
CA THR A 143 3.57 14.79 6.53
C THR A 143 3.07 13.62 7.38
N HIS A 144 2.95 12.44 6.79
CA HIS A 144 2.39 11.26 7.43
C HIS A 144 3.27 10.04 7.18
N ILE A 145 3.54 9.29 8.23
CA ILE A 145 4.26 8.01 8.15
C ILE A 145 3.42 6.97 8.86
N SER A 146 3.08 5.90 8.15
CA SER A 146 2.47 4.71 8.74
C SER A 146 3.38 3.53 8.47
N ALA A 147 3.87 2.89 9.52
CA ALA A 147 4.86 1.83 9.41
C ALA A 147 4.81 0.84 10.57
N THR A 148 5.57 -0.25 10.47
CA THR A 148 5.76 -1.18 11.57
C THR A 148 6.68 -0.59 12.64
N PRO A 149 6.57 -1.02 13.90
CA PRO A 149 7.55 -0.71 14.94
C PRO A 149 8.98 -0.99 14.51
N THR A 150 9.21 -2.11 13.82
CA THR A 150 10.53 -2.46 13.29
C THR A 150 11.07 -1.42 12.31
N PHE A 151 10.24 -0.89 11.41
CA PHE A 151 10.66 0.19 10.52
C PHE A 151 11.16 1.42 11.29
N TYR A 152 10.43 1.86 12.33
CA TYR A 152 10.85 3.01 13.14
C TYR A 152 12.15 2.74 13.91
N ARG A 153 12.34 1.52 14.44
CA ARG A 153 13.62 1.15 15.09
C ARG A 153 14.82 1.24 14.13
N LEU A 154 14.64 0.86 12.86
CA LEU A 154 15.67 0.98 11.84
C LEU A 154 16.04 2.43 11.52
N LEU A 155 15.13 3.36 11.77
CA LEU A 155 15.39 4.79 11.60
C LEU A 155 16.10 5.44 12.80
N LEU A 156 16.12 4.80 13.99
CA LEU A 156 16.78 5.37 15.18
C LEU A 156 18.31 5.25 15.14
N PRO A 157 19.03 6.18 15.81
CA PRO A 157 18.54 7.47 16.31
C PRO A 157 18.25 8.45 15.18
N PHE A 158 17.29 9.33 15.37
CA PHE A 158 17.04 10.41 14.42
C PHE A 158 18.19 11.43 14.48
N GLU A 159 18.65 11.84 13.30
CA GLU A 159 19.77 12.80 13.19
C GLU A 159 19.31 14.23 13.43
N LYS A 160 18.03 14.51 13.19
CA LYS A 160 17.41 15.83 13.36
C LYS A 160 15.89 15.71 13.48
N GLU A 161 15.25 16.81 13.78
CA GLU A 161 13.80 16.92 13.70
C GLU A 161 13.33 17.13 12.26
N TYR A 162 12.23 16.48 11.91
CA TYR A 162 11.56 16.62 10.62
C TYR A 162 10.24 17.35 10.82
N SER A 163 10.28 18.67 10.80
CA SER A 163 9.13 19.55 11.10
C SER A 163 7.93 19.37 10.16
N SER A 164 8.13 18.79 8.98
CA SER A 164 7.04 18.45 8.07
C SER A 164 6.20 17.29 8.56
N VAL A 165 6.77 16.38 9.37
CA VAL A 165 6.06 15.17 9.85
C VAL A 165 5.08 15.55 10.96
N GLN A 166 3.80 15.48 10.62
CA GLN A 166 2.69 15.84 11.52
C GLN A 166 2.12 14.62 12.25
N ARG A 167 2.26 13.43 11.66
CA ARG A 167 1.66 12.21 12.21
C ARG A 167 2.48 10.98 11.90
N ILE A 168 2.70 10.16 12.92
CA ILE A 168 3.21 8.80 12.80
C ILE A 168 2.17 7.82 13.36
N THR A 169 2.05 6.65 12.73
CA THR A 169 1.17 5.58 13.18
C THR A 169 1.90 4.24 13.12
N PHE A 170 1.56 3.37 14.04
CA PHE A 170 2.14 2.03 14.16
C PHE A 170 1.10 0.98 13.77
N GLY A 171 1.52 -0.05 13.05
CA GLY A 171 0.66 -1.17 12.69
C GLY A 171 1.44 -2.39 12.21
N GLY A 172 0.74 -3.50 12.07
CA GLY A 172 1.31 -4.75 11.54
C GLY A 172 2.10 -5.61 12.52
N GLU A 173 2.59 -5.05 13.62
CA GLU A 173 3.35 -5.72 14.66
C GLU A 173 2.95 -5.23 16.06
N LYS A 174 3.26 -6.04 17.10
CA LYS A 174 3.16 -5.55 18.48
C LYS A 174 4.20 -4.44 18.72
N SER A 175 3.72 -3.31 19.22
CA SER A 175 4.59 -2.25 19.73
C SER A 175 4.90 -2.50 21.20
N ASP A 176 6.15 -2.33 21.61
CA ASP A 176 6.51 -2.26 23.03
C ASP A 176 6.46 -0.80 23.53
N ARG A 177 6.61 -0.61 24.84
CA ARG A 177 6.51 0.71 25.49
C ARG A 177 7.74 1.62 25.25
N HIS A 178 8.75 1.14 24.56
CA HIS A 178 10.05 1.83 24.39
C HIS A 178 10.25 2.40 22.98
N LEU A 179 9.19 2.49 22.22
CA LEU A 179 9.19 3.07 20.86
C LEU A 179 8.41 4.42 20.85
#